data_6200d12d4e4c102f2e834f7250df6ad4
#
_entry.id   6200d12d4e4c102f2e834f7250df6ad4
#
_cell.length_a   1.000
_cell.length_b   1.000
_cell.length_c   1.000
_cell.angle_alpha   90.00
_cell.angle_beta   90.00
_cell.angle_gamma   90.00
#
_symmetry.space_group_name_H-M   'P 1'
#
loop_
_entity.id
_entity.type
_entity.pdbx_description
1 polymer ?
#
loop_
_entity_poly.entity_id
_entity_poly.type
_entity_poly.pdbx_seq_one_letter_code
_entity_poly.pdbx_strand_id
1 'polypeptide(L)'
;QECGGYIILKRREDYWAKDHRRTIGQFNFDQIKFIFIEDENQQVMSFMNGDYDIYPWSRAQWWVERFTPEKYNEIDKGWVQKIKIFNFLPKGPSGIVFNTQKKRYDDIRIRKAFAYLFDVDKLNKRLFFNEYVRLNTFFYGTPYANPRNPYIEYNPEKALELLEEAGWSRKEGEQWLSNENDEIFEFDFLMSPGAERIYSTFQE
;
A
#
# COMPACT_ATOMS: atom_id res chain seq x y z
N GLN A 1 -14.95 -11.35 -26.76
CA GLN A 1 -13.81 -10.78 -26.00
C GLN A 1 -12.84 -11.91 -25.76
N GLU A 2 -11.66 -11.84 -26.37
CA GLU A 2 -10.62 -12.83 -26.12
C GLU A 2 -10.24 -12.73 -24.64
N CYS A 3 -10.47 -13.82 -23.91
CA CYS A 3 -9.92 -13.96 -22.57
C CYS A 3 -8.41 -13.77 -22.65
N GLY A 4 -7.87 -12.92 -21.79
CA GLY A 4 -6.46 -12.63 -21.73
C GLY A 4 -5.61 -13.91 -21.74
N GLY A 5 -4.38 -13.79 -22.22
CA GLY A 5 -3.45 -14.90 -22.33
C GLY A 5 -3.16 -15.57 -20.98
N TYR A 6 -2.46 -16.67 -21.03
CA TYR A 6 -1.96 -17.34 -19.82
C TYR A 6 -0.48 -17.68 -19.97
N ILE A 7 0.20 -17.83 -18.84
CA ILE A 7 1.57 -18.35 -18.76
C ILE A 7 1.57 -19.60 -17.91
N ILE A 8 2.23 -20.66 -18.39
CA ILE A 8 2.45 -21.88 -17.60
C ILE A 8 3.93 -21.96 -17.22
N LEU A 9 4.18 -22.00 -15.94
CA LEU A 9 5.49 -22.32 -15.38
C LEU A 9 5.52 -23.82 -15.04
N LYS A 10 6.59 -24.52 -15.42
CA LYS A 10 6.83 -25.91 -15.07
C LYS A 10 8.00 -26.01 -14.09
N ARG A 11 7.87 -26.91 -13.11
CA ARG A 11 8.96 -27.19 -12.18
C ARG A 11 10.15 -27.81 -12.95
N ARG A 12 11.34 -27.29 -12.68
CA ARG A 12 12.57 -27.84 -13.25
C ARG A 12 12.99 -29.07 -12.46
N GLU A 13 13.23 -30.18 -13.16
CA GLU A 13 13.73 -31.42 -12.56
C GLU A 13 15.22 -31.30 -12.17
N ASP A 14 15.97 -30.54 -12.96
CA ASP A 14 17.41 -30.29 -12.82
C ASP A 14 17.74 -29.06 -11.95
N TYR A 15 16.81 -28.58 -11.11
CA TYR A 15 17.06 -27.40 -10.28
C TYR A 15 18.16 -27.70 -9.25
N TRP A 16 19.28 -26.99 -9.37
CA TRP A 16 20.49 -27.19 -8.57
C TRP A 16 20.26 -27.04 -7.05
N ALA A 17 19.32 -26.21 -6.64
CA ALA A 17 19.06 -25.94 -5.23
C ALA A 17 17.86 -26.74 -4.67
N LYS A 18 17.36 -27.77 -5.35
CA LYS A 18 16.17 -28.54 -4.91
C LYS A 18 16.33 -29.13 -3.51
N ASP A 19 17.52 -29.52 -3.14
CA ASP A 19 17.85 -30.14 -1.84
C ASP A 19 18.54 -29.13 -0.88
N HIS A 20 18.60 -27.85 -1.26
CA HIS A 20 19.22 -26.84 -0.41
C HIS A 20 18.27 -26.45 0.72
N ARG A 21 18.79 -26.32 1.96
CA ARG A 21 17.99 -26.08 3.17
C ARG A 21 17.01 -24.89 3.09
N ARG A 22 17.27 -23.91 2.22
CA ARG A 22 16.40 -22.74 2.02
C ARG A 22 15.25 -22.99 1.06
N THR A 23 15.31 -24.04 0.27
CA THR A 23 14.33 -24.35 -0.78
C THR A 23 13.59 -25.66 -0.53
N ILE A 24 14.03 -26.46 0.46
CA ILE A 24 13.29 -27.65 0.90
C ILE A 24 11.87 -27.25 1.28
N GLY A 25 10.88 -27.96 0.74
CA GLY A 25 9.47 -27.68 0.96
C GLY A 25 8.87 -26.56 0.10
N GLN A 26 9.68 -25.97 -0.80
CA GLN A 26 9.22 -25.01 -1.80
C GLN A 26 9.04 -25.66 -3.18
N PHE A 27 8.35 -24.95 -4.09
CA PHE A 27 8.13 -25.41 -5.48
C PHE A 27 7.46 -26.78 -5.58
N ASN A 28 6.45 -27.01 -4.73
CA ASN A 28 5.79 -28.31 -4.62
C ASN A 28 4.86 -28.64 -5.79
N PHE A 29 4.46 -27.65 -6.60
CA PHE A 29 3.61 -27.85 -7.77
C PHE A 29 4.45 -28.16 -9.00
N ASP A 30 3.99 -29.14 -9.81
CA ASP A 30 4.64 -29.46 -11.08
C ASP A 30 4.44 -28.38 -12.13
N GLN A 31 3.28 -27.72 -12.06
CA GLN A 31 2.91 -26.62 -12.95
C GLN A 31 2.12 -25.57 -12.19
N ILE A 32 2.34 -24.29 -12.55
CA ILE A 32 1.54 -23.17 -12.11
C ILE A 32 1.09 -22.42 -13.37
N LYS A 33 -0.22 -22.24 -13.53
CA LYS A 33 -0.82 -21.48 -14.62
C LYS A 33 -1.26 -20.12 -14.12
N PHE A 34 -0.69 -19.06 -14.67
CA PHE A 34 -1.11 -17.68 -14.45
C PHE A 34 -2.09 -17.27 -15.54
N ILE A 35 -3.28 -16.85 -15.16
CA ILE A 35 -4.33 -16.40 -16.06
C ILE A 35 -4.43 -14.88 -15.96
N PHE A 36 -4.42 -14.16 -17.08
CA PHE A 36 -4.52 -12.72 -17.14
C PHE A 36 -5.93 -12.31 -17.53
N ILE A 37 -6.62 -11.63 -16.64
CA ILE A 37 -7.95 -11.06 -16.84
C ILE A 37 -7.85 -9.58 -16.46
N GLU A 38 -8.17 -8.66 -17.36
CA GLU A 38 -8.01 -7.22 -17.13
C GLU A 38 -9.06 -6.67 -16.15
N ASP A 39 -10.32 -7.06 -16.32
CA ASP A 39 -11.41 -6.58 -15.47
C ASP A 39 -11.44 -7.29 -14.11
N GLU A 40 -11.33 -6.51 -13.03
CA GLU A 40 -11.30 -7.04 -11.66
C GLU A 40 -12.60 -7.76 -11.27
N ASN A 41 -13.77 -7.31 -11.76
CA ASN A 41 -15.03 -8.00 -11.44
C ASN A 41 -15.09 -9.33 -12.14
N GLN A 42 -14.60 -9.40 -13.38
CA GLN A 42 -14.49 -10.67 -14.11
C GLN A 42 -13.50 -11.60 -13.43
N GLN A 43 -12.37 -11.10 -12.90
CA GLN A 43 -11.44 -11.92 -12.10
C GLN A 43 -12.18 -12.57 -10.91
N VAL A 44 -12.93 -11.80 -10.14
CA VAL A 44 -13.70 -12.32 -9.00
C VAL A 44 -14.73 -13.36 -9.43
N MET A 45 -15.49 -13.07 -10.49
CA MET A 45 -16.53 -14.00 -10.97
C MET A 45 -15.91 -15.34 -11.44
N SER A 46 -14.83 -15.28 -12.21
CA SER A 46 -14.11 -16.50 -12.64
C SER A 46 -13.55 -17.28 -11.44
N PHE A 47 -13.05 -16.58 -10.42
CA PHE A 47 -12.59 -17.24 -9.19
C PHE A 47 -13.73 -17.94 -8.45
N MET A 48 -14.87 -17.28 -8.27
CA MET A 48 -16.03 -17.86 -7.60
C MET A 48 -16.60 -19.07 -8.41
N ASN A 49 -16.48 -19.04 -9.73
CA ASN A 49 -16.85 -20.16 -10.60
C ASN A 49 -15.86 -21.35 -10.54
N GLY A 50 -14.69 -21.17 -9.91
CA GLY A 50 -13.67 -22.22 -9.82
C GLY A 50 -12.76 -22.35 -11.06
N ASP A 51 -12.65 -21.29 -11.88
CA ASP A 51 -11.79 -21.31 -13.07
C ASP A 51 -10.30 -21.34 -12.70
N TYR A 52 -9.96 -20.96 -11.46
CA TYR A 52 -8.61 -21.05 -10.89
C TYR A 52 -8.63 -21.17 -9.35
N ASP A 53 -7.55 -21.70 -8.78
CA ASP A 53 -7.49 -22.18 -7.40
C ASP A 53 -7.11 -21.10 -6.38
N ILE A 54 -6.34 -20.09 -6.77
CA ILE A 54 -5.77 -19.08 -5.88
C ILE A 54 -5.99 -17.70 -6.46
N TYR A 55 -6.55 -16.81 -5.66
CA TYR A 55 -6.74 -15.41 -6.00
C TYR A 55 -6.06 -14.53 -4.96
N PRO A 56 -4.85 -13.99 -5.23
CA PRO A 56 -4.18 -13.06 -4.34
C PRO A 56 -4.94 -11.75 -4.28
N TRP A 57 -5.22 -11.26 -3.08
CA TRP A 57 -5.95 -10.03 -2.89
C TRP A 57 -5.29 -9.10 -1.87
N SER A 58 -5.23 -7.79 -2.17
CA SER A 58 -4.55 -6.81 -1.34
C SER A 58 -5.42 -5.62 -0.89
N ARG A 59 -6.63 -5.45 -1.42
CA ARG A 59 -7.49 -4.32 -1.05
C ARG A 59 -8.33 -4.64 0.18
N ALA A 60 -8.09 -3.92 1.27
CA ALA A 60 -8.77 -4.12 2.54
C ALA A 60 -10.31 -4.00 2.42
N GLN A 61 -10.82 -3.00 1.68
CA GLN A 61 -12.25 -2.82 1.51
C GLN A 61 -12.94 -4.07 0.93
N TRP A 62 -12.42 -4.64 -0.14
CA TRP A 62 -13.01 -5.84 -0.72
C TRP A 62 -12.87 -7.05 0.18
N TRP A 63 -11.73 -7.15 0.89
CA TRP A 63 -11.53 -8.21 1.87
C TRP A 63 -12.59 -8.19 2.97
N VAL A 64 -12.95 -7.01 3.46
CA VAL A 64 -13.92 -6.85 4.55
C VAL A 64 -15.35 -6.82 4.04
N GLU A 65 -15.63 -6.02 3.00
CA GLU A 65 -17.00 -5.72 2.58
C GLU A 65 -17.51 -6.56 1.42
N ARG A 66 -16.64 -7.02 0.53
CA ARG A 66 -17.06 -7.72 -0.68
C ARG A 66 -17.01 -9.23 -0.53
N PHE A 67 -15.89 -9.77 -0.04
CA PHE A 67 -15.72 -11.21 0.10
C PHE A 67 -16.34 -11.72 1.41
N THR A 68 -17.68 -11.73 1.45
CA THR A 68 -18.44 -12.14 2.63
C THR A 68 -19.41 -13.28 2.27
N PRO A 69 -19.81 -14.12 3.25
CA PRO A 69 -20.77 -15.19 3.04
C PRO A 69 -22.12 -14.70 2.48
N GLU A 70 -22.55 -13.49 2.88
CA GLU A 70 -23.82 -12.91 2.44
C GLU A 70 -23.83 -12.53 0.96
N LYS A 71 -22.65 -12.29 0.37
CA LYS A 71 -22.50 -11.86 -1.02
C LYS A 71 -22.13 -13.00 -1.97
N TYR A 72 -21.48 -14.02 -1.45
CA TYR A 72 -21.01 -15.16 -2.25
C TYR A 72 -21.31 -16.47 -1.54
N ASN A 73 -22.21 -17.24 -2.15
CA ASN A 73 -22.60 -18.56 -1.67
C ASN A 73 -21.44 -19.56 -1.59
N GLU A 74 -20.41 -19.38 -2.44
CA GLU A 74 -19.17 -20.18 -2.46
C GLU A 74 -18.37 -19.99 -1.19
N ILE A 75 -18.40 -18.79 -0.61
CA ILE A 75 -17.78 -18.49 0.69
C ILE A 75 -18.63 -19.05 1.83
N ASP A 76 -19.96 -18.89 1.76
CA ASP A 76 -20.88 -19.43 2.76
C ASP A 76 -20.77 -20.93 2.89
N LYS A 77 -20.67 -21.65 1.77
CA LYS A 77 -20.48 -23.11 1.74
C LYS A 77 -19.06 -23.56 2.07
N GLY A 78 -18.13 -22.64 2.26
CA GLY A 78 -16.74 -22.97 2.53
C GLY A 78 -15.93 -23.49 1.34
N TRP A 79 -16.46 -23.40 0.12
CA TRP A 79 -15.73 -23.78 -1.10
C TRP A 79 -14.62 -22.77 -1.41
N VAL A 80 -14.85 -21.50 -1.10
CA VAL A 80 -13.86 -20.43 -1.15
C VAL A 80 -13.50 -20.01 0.27
N GLN A 81 -12.22 -20.04 0.59
CA GLN A 81 -11.71 -19.70 1.93
C GLN A 81 -10.86 -18.45 1.86
N LYS A 82 -11.07 -17.55 2.81
CA LYS A 82 -10.27 -16.35 3.01
C LYS A 82 -9.11 -16.66 3.97
N ILE A 83 -7.88 -16.60 3.49
CA ILE A 83 -6.70 -16.93 4.29
C ILE A 83 -5.75 -15.74 4.34
N LYS A 84 -5.41 -15.27 5.55
CA LYS A 84 -4.31 -14.31 5.76
C LYS A 84 -3.02 -15.07 6.02
N ILE A 85 -2.04 -14.86 5.14
CA ILE A 85 -0.72 -15.49 5.28
C ILE A 85 0.26 -14.48 5.84
N PHE A 86 0.79 -14.78 7.03
CA PHE A 86 1.81 -13.97 7.68
C PHE A 86 3.20 -14.54 7.39
N ASN A 87 4.16 -13.68 7.16
CA ASN A 87 5.55 -14.05 6.95
C ASN A 87 6.49 -13.00 7.55
N PHE A 88 7.78 -13.35 7.67
CA PHE A 88 8.82 -12.46 8.19
C PHE A 88 9.60 -11.72 7.09
N LEU A 89 9.10 -11.71 5.86
CA LEU A 89 9.74 -10.94 4.80
C LEU A 89 9.54 -9.45 5.05
N PRO A 90 10.54 -8.61 4.77
CA PRO A 90 10.41 -7.17 4.84
C PRO A 90 9.21 -6.71 3.99
N LYS A 91 8.38 -5.85 4.55
CA LYS A 91 7.23 -5.29 3.82
C LYS A 91 7.70 -4.08 3.01
N GLY A 92 7.31 -4.05 1.74
CA GLY A 92 7.52 -2.86 0.92
C GLY A 92 6.74 -1.68 1.51
N PRO A 93 7.38 -0.52 1.72
CA PRO A 93 6.68 0.66 2.16
C PRO A 93 5.77 1.19 1.06
N SER A 94 4.58 1.62 1.42
CA SER A 94 3.74 2.46 0.58
C SER A 94 3.69 3.85 1.20
N GLY A 95 3.85 4.89 0.41
CA GLY A 95 3.89 6.25 0.93
C GLY A 95 4.14 7.29 -0.16
N ILE A 96 4.24 8.55 0.27
CA ILE A 96 4.53 9.68 -0.59
C ILE A 96 6.04 9.79 -0.78
N VAL A 97 6.49 9.83 -2.03
CA VAL A 97 7.90 10.01 -2.39
C VAL A 97 8.12 11.45 -2.84
N PHE A 98 9.07 12.14 -2.22
CA PHE A 98 9.42 13.51 -2.55
C PHE A 98 10.57 13.55 -3.55
N ASN A 99 10.43 14.38 -4.59
CA ASN A 99 11.54 14.71 -5.47
C ASN A 99 12.46 15.74 -4.79
N THR A 100 13.51 15.27 -4.14
CA THR A 100 14.47 16.11 -3.40
C THR A 100 15.37 16.96 -4.29
N GLN A 101 15.32 16.80 -5.62
CA GLN A 101 15.97 17.72 -6.54
C GLN A 101 15.23 19.07 -6.65
N LYS A 102 13.94 19.09 -6.30
CA LYS A 102 13.21 20.36 -6.13
C LYS A 102 13.64 21.00 -4.81
N LYS A 103 14.18 22.23 -4.85
CA LYS A 103 14.70 22.97 -3.71
C LYS A 103 13.77 22.95 -2.48
N ARG A 104 12.47 23.04 -2.72
CA ARG A 104 11.41 22.97 -1.69
C ARG A 104 11.48 21.69 -0.86
N TYR A 105 11.72 20.52 -1.50
CA TYR A 105 11.74 19.22 -0.81
C TYR A 105 13.12 18.75 -0.38
N ASP A 106 14.16 19.51 -0.65
CA ASP A 106 15.50 19.25 -0.14
C ASP A 106 15.56 19.44 1.38
N ASP A 107 14.77 20.39 1.91
CA ASP A 107 14.64 20.60 3.35
C ASP A 107 13.91 19.46 4.04
N ILE A 108 14.60 18.81 4.98
CA ILE A 108 14.06 17.70 5.76
C ILE A 108 12.86 18.11 6.65
N ARG A 109 12.80 19.39 7.08
CA ARG A 109 11.70 19.88 7.92
C ARG A 109 10.38 19.84 7.17
N ILE A 110 10.39 20.20 5.89
CA ILE A 110 9.22 20.14 5.02
C ILE A 110 8.75 18.68 4.87
N ARG A 111 9.66 17.74 4.59
CA ARG A 111 9.27 16.32 4.48
C ARG A 111 8.73 15.75 5.79
N LYS A 112 9.27 16.17 6.93
CA LYS A 112 8.76 15.81 8.27
C LYS A 112 7.39 16.43 8.53
N ALA A 113 7.16 17.68 8.13
CA ALA A 113 5.86 18.32 8.26
C ALA A 113 4.77 17.51 7.53
N PHE A 114 5.01 17.08 6.29
CA PHE A 114 4.08 16.18 5.59
C PHE A 114 3.83 14.87 6.36
N ALA A 115 4.86 14.31 7.00
CA ALA A 115 4.68 13.09 7.78
C ALA A 115 3.79 13.30 9.01
N TYR A 116 3.84 14.49 9.65
CA TYR A 116 2.96 14.85 10.75
C TYR A 116 1.53 15.22 10.31
N LEU A 117 1.35 15.71 9.07
CA LEU A 117 0.03 16.01 8.52
C LEU A 117 -0.72 14.76 8.03
N PHE A 118 -0.04 13.63 7.92
CA PHE A 118 -0.64 12.41 7.38
C PHE A 118 -1.26 11.57 8.51
N ASP A 119 -2.58 11.69 8.68
CA ASP A 119 -3.35 10.94 9.68
C ASP A 119 -3.59 9.49 9.23
N VAL A 120 -2.57 8.66 9.40
CA VAL A 120 -2.64 7.24 9.03
C VAL A 120 -3.69 6.49 9.84
N ASP A 121 -3.89 6.84 11.11
CA ASP A 121 -4.83 6.13 11.99
C ASP A 121 -6.28 6.39 11.56
N LYS A 122 -6.62 7.65 11.23
CA LYS A 122 -7.93 8.01 10.68
C LYS A 122 -8.19 7.28 9.36
N LEU A 123 -7.20 7.27 8.48
CA LEU A 123 -7.29 6.59 7.19
C LEU A 123 -7.41 5.08 7.35
N ASN A 124 -6.61 4.49 8.24
CA ASN A 124 -6.66 3.07 8.52
C ASN A 124 -8.04 2.66 9.02
N LYS A 125 -8.64 3.43 9.91
CA LYS A 125 -10.01 3.17 10.38
C LYS A 125 -11.07 3.33 9.28
N ARG A 126 -10.97 4.41 8.49
CA ARG A 126 -12.03 4.77 7.52
C ARG A 126 -11.96 4.01 6.20
N LEU A 127 -10.75 3.81 5.67
CA LEU A 127 -10.53 3.26 4.33
C LEU A 127 -9.94 1.85 4.33
N PHE A 128 -9.15 1.52 5.35
CA PHE A 128 -8.40 0.28 5.37
C PHE A 128 -8.87 -0.71 6.44
N PHE A 129 -9.96 -0.41 7.14
CA PHE A 129 -10.60 -1.33 8.10
C PHE A 129 -9.63 -1.88 9.16
N ASN A 130 -8.63 -1.09 9.55
CA ASN A 130 -7.52 -1.47 10.42
C ASN A 130 -6.67 -2.66 9.91
N GLU A 131 -6.67 -2.89 8.60
CA GLU A 131 -5.89 -3.96 7.98
C GLU A 131 -4.43 -3.57 7.70
N TYR A 132 -4.08 -2.30 7.85
CA TYR A 132 -2.73 -1.78 7.60
C TYR A 132 -2.07 -1.29 8.89
N VAL A 133 -0.74 -1.19 8.84
CA VAL A 133 0.07 -0.62 9.93
C VAL A 133 0.95 0.50 9.38
N ARG A 134 1.10 1.57 10.15
CA ARG A 134 2.09 2.60 9.84
C ARG A 134 3.48 2.04 10.04
N LEU A 135 4.31 2.13 9.01
CA LEU A 135 5.70 1.69 9.08
C LEU A 135 6.59 2.84 9.59
N ASN A 136 7.48 2.53 10.51
CA ASN A 136 8.57 3.41 10.95
C ASN A 136 9.95 2.88 10.53
N THR A 137 9.98 1.78 9.78
CA THR A 137 11.17 1.15 9.25
C THR A 137 10.83 0.29 8.05
N PHE A 138 11.76 0.14 7.11
CA PHE A 138 11.67 -0.82 6.01
C PHE A 138 11.70 -2.28 6.46
N PHE A 139 12.22 -2.53 7.66
CA PHE A 139 12.38 -3.87 8.22
C PHE A 139 11.29 -4.24 9.23
N TYR A 140 10.13 -3.60 9.15
CA TYR A 140 9.02 -3.84 10.07
C TYR A 140 8.69 -5.34 10.19
N GLY A 141 8.48 -5.81 11.44
CA GLY A 141 8.17 -7.21 11.73
C GLY A 141 9.35 -8.19 11.57
N THR A 142 10.57 -7.69 11.40
CA THR A 142 11.79 -8.50 11.32
C THR A 142 12.74 -8.21 12.47
N PRO A 143 13.72 -9.10 12.77
CA PRO A 143 14.75 -8.85 13.78
C PRO A 143 15.68 -7.66 13.45
N TYR A 144 15.64 -7.16 12.22
CA TYR A 144 16.44 -6.02 11.77
C TYR A 144 15.75 -4.67 11.97
N ALA A 145 14.51 -4.66 12.45
CA ALA A 145 13.81 -3.44 12.80
C ALA A 145 14.52 -2.74 13.97
N ASN A 146 14.85 -1.46 13.80
CA ASN A 146 15.39 -0.67 14.91
C ASN A 146 14.24 -0.23 15.84
N PRO A 147 14.18 -0.74 17.10
CA PRO A 147 13.10 -0.40 18.02
C PRO A 147 13.12 1.08 18.47
N ARG A 148 14.22 1.80 18.21
CA ARG A 148 14.39 3.22 18.57
C ARG A 148 13.93 4.16 17.47
N ASN A 149 13.48 3.65 16.32
CA ASN A 149 12.94 4.51 15.27
C ASN A 149 11.70 5.24 15.79
N PRO A 150 11.63 6.57 15.64
CA PRO A 150 10.48 7.33 16.12
C PRO A 150 9.21 6.92 15.38
N TYR A 151 8.12 6.88 16.09
CA TYR A 151 6.80 6.84 15.49
C TYR A 151 6.31 8.28 15.33
N ILE A 152 5.93 8.65 14.11
CA ILE A 152 5.43 9.99 13.81
C ILE A 152 3.91 9.93 13.88
N GLU A 153 3.32 10.48 14.92
CA GLU A 153 1.88 10.63 15.08
C GLU A 153 1.36 11.81 14.27
N TYR A 154 0.05 11.82 13.99
CA TYR A 154 -0.60 12.98 13.38
C TYR A 154 -0.54 14.16 14.32
N ASN A 155 0.08 15.25 13.88
CA ASN A 155 0.25 16.47 14.67
C ASN A 155 0.37 17.69 13.76
N PRO A 156 -0.77 18.34 13.38
CA PRO A 156 -0.76 19.52 12.51
C PRO A 156 0.00 20.71 13.10
N GLU A 157 -0.04 20.90 14.43
CA GLU A 157 0.67 22.00 15.09
C GLU A 157 2.18 21.85 14.88
N LYS A 158 2.69 20.65 15.12
CA LYS A 158 4.11 20.35 14.90
C LYS A 158 4.51 20.45 13.42
N ALA A 159 3.60 20.15 12.52
CA ALA A 159 3.83 20.32 11.08
C ALA A 159 3.95 21.81 10.72
N LEU A 160 3.07 22.65 11.26
CA LEU A 160 3.13 24.11 11.04
C LEU A 160 4.42 24.71 11.60
N GLU A 161 4.82 24.34 12.83
CA GLU A 161 6.10 24.78 13.40
C GLU A 161 7.28 24.45 12.46
N LEU A 162 7.33 23.23 11.93
CA LEU A 162 8.40 22.80 11.01
C LEU A 162 8.37 23.57 9.69
N LEU A 163 7.18 23.90 9.17
CA LEU A 163 7.04 24.72 7.97
C LEU A 163 7.49 26.15 8.21
N GLU A 164 7.11 26.74 9.36
CA GLU A 164 7.56 28.07 9.76
C GLU A 164 9.09 28.14 9.95
N GLU A 165 9.69 27.15 10.63
CA GLU A 165 11.13 27.02 10.74
C GLU A 165 11.82 26.90 9.36
N ALA A 166 11.13 26.33 8.37
CA ALA A 166 11.60 26.19 6.98
C ALA A 166 11.31 27.44 6.13
N GLY A 167 10.77 28.52 6.72
CA GLY A 167 10.50 29.79 6.06
C GLY A 167 9.13 29.89 5.36
N TRP A 168 8.20 28.99 5.70
CA TRP A 168 6.84 29.00 5.16
C TRP A 168 5.83 29.31 6.25
N SER A 169 5.25 30.50 6.23
CA SER A 169 4.31 30.96 7.24
C SER A 169 3.03 31.51 6.63
N ARG A 170 1.97 31.53 7.43
CA ARG A 170 0.72 32.16 7.04
C ARG A 170 0.75 33.64 7.43
N LYS A 171 0.61 34.51 6.43
CA LYS A 171 0.47 35.94 6.67
C LYS A 171 -0.94 36.29 7.16
N GLU A 172 -1.08 37.39 7.89
CA GLU A 172 -2.38 37.82 8.39
C GLU A 172 -3.36 38.10 7.24
N GLY A 173 -4.55 37.49 7.31
CA GLY A 173 -5.57 37.54 6.26
C GLY A 173 -5.36 36.63 5.06
N GLU A 174 -4.28 35.89 4.99
CA GLU A 174 -4.04 34.92 3.89
C GLU A 174 -4.52 33.52 4.24
N GLN A 175 -4.99 32.82 3.24
CA GLN A 175 -5.43 31.41 3.37
C GLN A 175 -4.25 30.43 3.27
N TRP A 176 -3.23 30.78 2.49
CA TRP A 176 -2.13 29.90 2.11
C TRP A 176 -0.84 30.26 2.85
N LEU A 177 0.06 29.30 2.98
CA LEU A 177 1.42 29.56 3.45
C LEU A 177 2.24 30.19 2.32
N SER A 178 3.06 31.17 2.65
CA SER A 178 4.00 31.81 1.73
C SER A 178 5.38 31.94 2.37
N ASN A 179 6.41 32.12 1.54
CA ASN A 179 7.76 32.39 1.98
C ASN A 179 8.05 33.91 2.00
N GLU A 180 9.28 34.29 2.30
CA GLU A 180 9.74 35.69 2.34
C GLU A 180 9.65 36.43 0.99
N ASN A 181 9.59 35.67 -0.13
CA ASN A 181 9.47 36.21 -1.49
C ASN A 181 8.03 36.22 -1.99
N ASP A 182 7.02 36.03 -1.14
CA ASP A 182 5.60 35.93 -1.47
C ASP A 182 5.25 34.72 -2.37
N GLU A 183 6.12 33.74 -2.47
CA GLU A 183 5.81 32.50 -3.18
C GLU A 183 4.85 31.65 -2.34
N ILE A 184 3.73 31.22 -2.90
CA ILE A 184 2.76 30.36 -2.23
C ILE A 184 3.31 28.92 -2.13
N PHE A 185 3.05 28.26 -0.99
CA PHE A 185 3.37 26.87 -0.79
C PHE A 185 2.37 25.99 -1.52
N GLU A 186 2.73 25.58 -2.71
CA GLU A 186 1.92 24.68 -3.55
C GLU A 186 2.73 23.46 -3.98
N PHE A 187 2.07 22.36 -4.28
CA PHE A 187 2.74 21.14 -4.77
C PHE A 187 1.84 20.32 -5.69
N ASP A 188 2.48 19.65 -6.62
CA ASP A 188 1.83 18.68 -7.48
C ASP A 188 1.96 17.28 -6.87
N PHE A 189 0.84 16.58 -6.76
CA PHE A 189 0.82 15.19 -6.33
C PHE A 189 0.55 14.28 -7.53
N LEU A 190 1.60 13.59 -8.00
CA LEU A 190 1.51 12.66 -9.11
C LEU A 190 0.92 11.33 -8.63
N MET A 191 -0.17 10.92 -9.26
CA MET A 191 -0.84 9.65 -8.97
C MET A 191 -0.92 8.79 -10.24
N SER A 192 -0.96 7.46 -10.08
CA SER A 192 -1.31 6.56 -11.16
C SER A 192 -2.80 6.64 -11.49
N PRO A 193 -3.22 6.37 -12.74
CA PRO A 193 -4.63 6.30 -13.10
C PRO A 193 -5.40 5.34 -12.17
N GLY A 194 -6.55 5.78 -11.67
CA GLY A 194 -7.39 5.02 -10.73
C GLY A 194 -7.02 5.15 -9.25
N ALA A 195 -5.90 5.79 -8.93
CA ALA A 195 -5.53 6.07 -7.54
C ALA A 195 -6.30 7.26 -6.94
N GLU A 196 -6.93 8.09 -7.78
CA GLU A 196 -7.69 9.27 -7.37
C GLU A 196 -8.80 8.92 -6.35
N ARG A 197 -9.45 7.77 -6.53
CA ARG A 197 -10.54 7.31 -5.63
C ARG A 197 -10.06 7.04 -4.21
N ILE A 198 -8.78 6.67 -4.05
CA ILE A 198 -8.19 6.41 -2.73
C ILE A 198 -7.70 7.73 -2.13
N TYR A 199 -7.10 8.59 -2.94
CA TYR A 199 -6.41 9.79 -2.46
C TYR A 199 -7.28 11.05 -2.44
N SER A 200 -8.44 11.08 -3.10
CA SER A 200 -9.39 12.19 -2.96
C SER A 200 -9.86 12.43 -1.52
N THR A 201 -9.84 11.38 -0.70
CA THR A 201 -10.18 11.47 0.73
C THR A 201 -9.09 12.16 1.57
N PHE A 202 -7.91 12.40 1.00
CA PHE A 202 -6.83 13.15 1.67
C PHE A 202 -6.91 14.66 1.44
N GLN A 203 -7.84 15.13 0.61
CA GLN A 203 -7.99 16.55 0.27
C GLN A 203 -8.92 17.29 1.26
N GLU A 204 -9.53 16.59 2.19
CA GLU A 204 -10.34 17.12 3.30
C GLU A 204 -9.52 17.22 4.60
#